data_a8651e68785a984e27f54dd04e0401c1
#
_entry.id   a8651e68785a984e27f54dd04e0401c1
#
_cell.length_a   1.000
_cell.length_b   1.000
_cell.length_c   1.000
_cell.angle_alpha   90.00
_cell.angle_beta   90.00
_cell.angle_gamma   90.00
#
_symmetry.space_group_name_H-M   'P 1'
#
loop_
_entity.id
_entity.type
_entity.pdbx_description
1 polymer ?
#
loop_
_entity_poly.entity_id
_entity_poly.type
_entity_poly.pdbx_seq_one_letter_code
_entity_poly.pdbx_strand_id
1 'polypeptide(L)'
;PVKAPLNDAARALQFVRSKAKLWHIDKSRIGATGASAGGCSSLWLTYHDDMADPDSNDPVARESTRLFCAGVRVPQTTLDPQQMKDWLTKITYGGHAFGVNNKEFLASREKLLPWIQEYSPYAHVSADDPPVSMYYNKNLEKDLSAHSPRCGFNLQKRCQELGLFCEVLYDRAPGYKQNEATFYLVKTLTSK
;
A
#
# COMPACT_ATOMS: atom_id res chain seq x y z
N PRO A 1 -12.93 10.94 4.60
CA PRO A 1 -12.24 10.79 3.32
C PRO A 1 -10.84 10.26 3.50
N VAL A 2 -10.35 9.51 2.54
CA VAL A 2 -9.07 8.79 2.56
C VAL A 2 -7.84 9.72 2.69
N LYS A 3 -7.93 10.97 2.27
CA LYS A 3 -6.85 11.95 2.30
C LYS A 3 -6.23 12.10 3.70
N ALA A 4 -7.04 12.33 4.73
CA ALA A 4 -6.52 12.60 6.06
C ALA A 4 -5.67 11.42 6.61
N PRO A 5 -6.18 10.17 6.68
CA PRO A 5 -5.39 9.07 7.24
C PRO A 5 -4.12 8.75 6.44
N LEU A 6 -4.09 8.95 5.12
CA LEU A 6 -2.89 8.72 4.32
C LEU A 6 -1.83 9.82 4.54
N ASN A 7 -2.24 11.08 4.56
CA ASN A 7 -1.33 12.18 4.90
C ASN A 7 -0.82 12.08 6.36
N ASP A 8 -1.67 11.67 7.30
CA ASP A 8 -1.27 11.43 8.68
C ASP A 8 -0.24 10.29 8.78
N ALA A 9 -0.42 9.23 7.98
CA ALA A 9 0.55 8.13 7.92
C ALA A 9 1.91 8.60 7.34
N ALA A 10 1.91 9.42 6.29
CA ALA A 10 3.12 10.04 5.75
C ALA A 10 3.79 10.94 6.78
N ARG A 11 3.00 11.76 7.46
CA ARG A 11 3.49 12.63 8.54
C ARG A 11 4.07 11.86 9.72
N ALA A 12 3.44 10.75 10.11
CA ALA A 12 3.95 9.88 11.17
C ALA A 12 5.31 9.27 10.79
N LEU A 13 5.48 8.85 9.53
CA LEU A 13 6.75 8.34 9.03
C LEU A 13 7.86 9.42 9.06
N GLN A 14 7.57 10.64 8.61
CA GLN A 14 8.49 11.78 8.72
C GLN A 14 8.86 12.06 10.17
N PHE A 15 7.88 12.02 11.08
CA PHE A 15 8.11 12.22 12.51
C PHE A 15 9.05 11.15 13.08
N VAL A 16 8.82 9.87 12.77
CA VAL A 16 9.73 8.77 13.18
C VAL A 16 11.15 9.01 12.67
N ARG A 17 11.32 9.40 11.40
CA ARG A 17 12.64 9.74 10.84
C ARG A 17 13.31 10.90 11.56
N SER A 18 12.57 11.95 11.88
CA SER A 18 13.09 13.11 12.60
C SER A 18 13.62 12.75 13.99
N LYS A 19 13.15 11.63 14.58
CA LYS A 19 13.58 11.11 15.88
C LYS A 19 14.66 10.02 15.79
N ALA A 20 15.09 9.67 14.59
CA ALA A 20 15.97 8.53 14.36
C ALA A 20 17.24 8.55 15.22
N LYS A 21 17.90 9.69 15.33
CA LYS A 21 19.10 9.86 16.20
C LYS A 21 18.76 9.63 17.68
N LEU A 22 17.65 10.18 18.15
CA LEU A 22 17.22 10.06 19.56
C LEU A 22 16.81 8.63 19.90
N TRP A 23 16.18 7.95 18.98
CA TRP A 23 15.63 6.59 19.19
C TRP A 23 16.58 5.48 18.70
N HIS A 24 17.79 5.84 18.24
CA HIS A 24 18.77 4.90 17.71
C HIS A 24 18.21 4.03 16.55
N ILE A 25 17.42 4.63 15.67
CA ILE A 25 16.84 4.00 14.49
C ILE A 25 17.71 4.37 13.27
N ASP A 26 17.96 3.38 12.41
CA ASP A 26 18.48 3.65 11.08
C ASP A 26 17.36 4.22 10.19
N LYS A 27 17.43 5.53 9.94
CA LYS A 27 16.41 6.22 9.17
C LYS A 27 16.36 5.82 7.68
N SER A 28 17.39 5.16 7.16
CA SER A 28 17.40 4.62 5.81
C SER A 28 16.69 3.26 5.70
N ARG A 29 16.41 2.61 6.82
CA ARG A 29 15.88 1.25 6.89
C ARG A 29 14.56 1.20 7.68
N ILE A 30 13.57 1.95 7.25
CA ILE A 30 12.22 1.97 7.84
C ILE A 30 11.27 1.28 6.87
N GLY A 31 10.56 0.27 7.37
CA GLY A 31 9.53 -0.45 6.62
C GLY A 31 8.14 -0.18 7.18
N ALA A 32 7.11 -0.54 6.42
CA ALA A 32 5.72 -0.44 6.85
C ALA A 32 5.01 -1.79 6.85
N THR A 33 4.06 -1.94 7.77
CA THR A 33 3.15 -3.09 7.83
C THR A 33 1.74 -2.64 8.17
N GLY A 34 0.77 -3.43 7.75
CA GLY A 34 -0.63 -3.19 8.07
C GLY A 34 -1.52 -4.27 7.48
N ALA A 35 -2.78 -4.27 7.90
CA ALA A 35 -3.79 -5.17 7.36
C ALA A 35 -4.98 -4.37 6.83
N SER A 36 -5.62 -4.85 5.74
CA SER A 36 -6.78 -4.21 5.13
C SER A 36 -6.50 -2.73 4.80
N ALA A 37 -7.23 -1.78 5.37
CA ALA A 37 -6.98 -0.34 5.19
C ALA A 37 -5.56 0.07 5.60
N GLY A 38 -5.01 -0.49 6.70
CA GLY A 38 -3.62 -0.28 7.09
C GLY A 38 -2.62 -0.87 6.08
N GLY A 39 -2.96 -1.98 5.43
CA GLY A 39 -2.19 -2.54 4.32
C GLY A 39 -2.23 -1.63 3.08
N CYS A 40 -3.41 -1.08 2.77
CA CYS A 40 -3.57 -0.09 1.70
C CYS A 40 -2.72 1.16 1.96
N SER A 41 -2.76 1.70 3.19
CA SER A 41 -1.95 2.85 3.60
C SER A 41 -0.45 2.57 3.50
N SER A 42 -0.02 1.38 3.92
CA SER A 42 1.39 0.96 3.81
C SER A 42 1.83 0.86 2.35
N LEU A 43 0.99 0.30 1.46
CA LEU A 43 1.27 0.25 0.02
C LEU A 43 1.28 1.62 -0.62
N TRP A 44 0.38 2.50 -0.22
CA TRP A 44 0.36 3.88 -0.71
C TRP A 44 1.66 4.60 -0.34
N LEU A 45 2.10 4.52 0.93
CA LEU A 45 3.40 5.07 1.35
C LEU A 45 4.59 4.45 0.61
N THR A 46 4.48 3.18 0.21
CA THR A 46 5.55 2.47 -0.50
C THR A 46 5.73 2.99 -1.92
N TYR A 47 4.62 3.25 -2.61
CA TYR A 47 4.62 3.60 -4.03
C TYR A 47 4.45 5.08 -4.33
N HIS A 48 3.98 5.88 -3.36
CA HIS A 48 3.85 7.32 -3.54
C HIS A 48 5.22 7.99 -3.58
N ASP A 49 5.35 8.99 -4.45
CA ASP A 49 6.55 9.82 -4.51
C ASP A 49 6.92 10.41 -3.15
N ASP A 50 8.19 10.76 -2.98
CA ASP A 50 8.64 11.35 -1.73
C ASP A 50 7.94 12.69 -1.46
N MET A 51 7.33 12.79 -0.30
CA MET A 51 6.60 13.99 0.15
C MET A 51 7.48 14.91 1.02
N ALA A 52 8.80 14.72 1.03
CA ALA A 52 9.71 15.63 1.72
C ALA A 52 9.62 17.03 1.11
N ASP A 53 9.52 18.04 1.97
CA ASP A 53 9.64 19.45 1.60
C ASP A 53 10.94 20.01 2.18
N PRO A 54 12.06 20.01 1.42
CA PRO A 54 13.37 20.43 1.91
C PRO A 54 13.41 21.90 2.32
N ASP A 55 12.52 22.73 1.77
CA ASP A 55 12.45 24.18 2.03
C ASP A 55 11.50 24.53 3.19
N SER A 56 10.82 23.55 3.75
CA SER A 56 9.89 23.75 4.87
C SER A 56 10.58 24.29 6.11
N ASN A 57 9.95 25.22 6.80
CA ASN A 57 10.37 25.67 8.15
C ASN A 57 10.17 24.58 9.22
N ASP A 58 9.33 23.58 8.95
CA ASP A 58 9.13 22.44 9.83
C ASP A 58 10.17 21.35 9.57
N PRO A 59 11.08 21.07 10.53
CA PRO A 59 12.11 20.06 10.35
C PRO A 59 11.57 18.64 10.13
N VAL A 60 10.34 18.36 10.55
CA VAL A 60 9.70 17.07 10.31
C VAL A 60 9.24 16.95 8.85
N ALA A 61 8.74 18.03 8.25
CA ALA A 61 8.31 18.02 6.85
C ALA A 61 9.50 17.85 5.86
N ARG A 62 10.72 18.14 6.30
CA ARG A 62 11.93 17.93 5.49
C ARG A 62 12.37 16.46 5.40
N GLU A 63 11.85 15.60 6.27
CA GLU A 63 12.18 14.16 6.23
C GLU A 63 11.43 13.42 5.13
N SER A 64 12.10 12.46 4.51
CA SER A 64 11.54 11.62 3.44
C SER A 64 10.36 10.76 3.91
N THR A 65 9.42 10.51 3.02
CA THR A 65 8.35 9.53 3.20
C THR A 65 8.63 8.19 2.51
N ARG A 66 9.78 8.03 1.83
CA ARG A 66 10.14 6.77 1.15
C ARG A 66 10.42 5.67 2.15
N LEU A 67 9.88 4.49 1.90
CA LEU A 67 10.12 3.29 2.71
C LEU A 67 11.29 2.48 2.16
N PHE A 68 11.85 1.59 2.96
CA PHE A 68 12.83 0.60 2.53
C PHE A 68 12.17 -0.67 2.00
N CYS A 69 11.03 -1.06 2.57
CA CYS A 69 10.21 -2.19 2.14
C CYS A 69 8.82 -2.15 2.80
N ALA A 70 7.88 -2.94 2.31
CA ALA A 70 6.62 -3.16 3.01
C ALA A 70 6.22 -4.64 3.05
N GLY A 71 5.66 -5.07 4.19
CA GLY A 71 5.07 -6.39 4.36
C GLY A 71 3.64 -6.25 4.87
N VAL A 72 2.63 -6.56 4.06
CA VAL A 72 1.24 -6.22 4.35
C VAL A 72 0.31 -7.43 4.27
N ARG A 73 -0.84 -7.34 4.94
CA ARG A 73 -1.84 -8.41 4.99
C ARG A 73 -3.16 -7.96 4.39
N VAL A 74 -3.70 -8.77 3.48
CA VAL A 74 -5.00 -8.57 2.81
C VAL A 74 -5.25 -7.11 2.39
N PRO A 75 -4.26 -6.42 1.79
CA PRO A 75 -4.42 -5.03 1.42
C PRO A 75 -5.41 -4.84 0.29
N GLN A 76 -6.05 -3.68 0.22
CA GLN A 76 -6.58 -3.15 -1.01
C GLN A 76 -5.41 -2.55 -1.81
N THR A 77 -5.22 -2.99 -3.05
CA THR A 77 -4.12 -2.53 -3.91
C THR A 77 -4.54 -1.40 -4.84
N THR A 78 -5.84 -1.24 -5.01
CA THR A 78 -6.45 -0.10 -5.72
C THR A 78 -7.68 0.40 -4.98
N LEU A 79 -8.02 1.67 -5.20
CA LEU A 79 -9.28 2.28 -4.79
C LEU A 79 -10.14 2.67 -6.00
N ASP A 80 -9.74 2.29 -7.22
CA ASP A 80 -10.52 2.51 -8.43
C ASP A 80 -11.65 1.48 -8.55
N PRO A 81 -12.93 1.89 -8.54
CA PRO A 81 -14.05 0.97 -8.62
C PRO A 81 -14.13 0.22 -9.94
N GLN A 82 -13.60 0.78 -11.04
CA GLN A 82 -13.55 0.10 -12.32
C GLN A 82 -12.51 -1.03 -12.30
N GLN A 83 -11.29 -0.75 -11.80
CA GLN A 83 -10.27 -1.79 -11.65
C GLN A 83 -10.76 -2.91 -10.72
N MET A 84 -11.38 -2.56 -9.58
CA MET A 84 -11.95 -3.58 -8.69
C MET A 84 -13.01 -4.43 -9.38
N LYS A 85 -13.90 -3.83 -10.17
CA LYS A 85 -14.93 -4.54 -10.94
C LYS A 85 -14.30 -5.49 -11.95
N ASP A 86 -13.27 -5.06 -12.66
CA ASP A 86 -12.58 -5.86 -13.67
C ASP A 86 -11.84 -7.05 -13.05
N TRP A 87 -11.23 -6.84 -11.88
CA TRP A 87 -10.46 -7.89 -11.19
C TRP A 87 -11.32 -8.89 -10.41
N LEU A 88 -12.46 -8.43 -9.87
CA LEU A 88 -13.27 -9.16 -8.89
C LEU A 88 -14.69 -9.47 -9.35
N THR A 89 -15.06 -9.05 -10.56
CA THR A 89 -16.32 -9.31 -11.27
C THR A 89 -17.61 -8.75 -10.65
N LYS A 90 -17.72 -8.49 -9.36
CA LYS A 90 -18.98 -8.08 -8.71
C LYS A 90 -18.85 -7.06 -7.59
N ILE A 91 -17.72 -6.42 -7.44
CA ILE A 91 -17.51 -5.57 -6.25
C ILE A 91 -17.91 -4.12 -6.51
N THR A 92 -18.59 -3.58 -5.49
CA THR A 92 -18.75 -2.14 -5.27
C THR A 92 -18.17 -1.83 -3.89
N TYR A 93 -16.90 -1.46 -3.82
CA TYR A 93 -16.19 -1.18 -2.57
C TYR A 93 -15.37 0.12 -2.71
N GLY A 94 -15.15 0.80 -1.62
CA GLY A 94 -14.24 1.95 -1.55
C GLY A 94 -14.92 3.31 -1.62
N GLY A 95 -16.20 3.40 -1.96
CA GLY A 95 -16.92 4.67 -2.03
C GLY A 95 -16.84 5.52 -0.76
N HIS A 96 -16.87 4.86 0.41
CA HIS A 96 -16.72 5.52 1.71
C HIS A 96 -15.38 6.27 1.86
N ALA A 97 -14.32 5.83 1.18
CA ALA A 97 -13.04 6.52 1.16
C ALA A 97 -13.12 7.90 0.49
N PHE A 98 -14.08 8.09 -0.38
CA PHE A 98 -14.32 9.32 -1.15
C PHE A 98 -15.62 10.04 -0.77
N GLY A 99 -16.30 9.61 0.30
CA GLY A 99 -17.52 10.22 0.79
C GLY A 99 -18.77 9.93 -0.05
N VAL A 100 -18.74 8.87 -0.86
CA VAL A 100 -19.90 8.41 -1.65
C VAL A 100 -20.30 6.98 -1.24
N ASN A 101 -21.55 6.62 -1.49
CA ASN A 101 -21.96 5.24 -1.23
C ASN A 101 -21.40 4.28 -2.31
N ASN A 102 -21.24 3.01 -1.94
CA ASN A 102 -20.61 2.04 -2.82
C ASN A 102 -21.41 1.78 -4.12
N LYS A 103 -22.73 1.96 -4.13
CA LYS A 103 -23.56 1.76 -5.33
C LYS A 103 -23.36 2.86 -6.37
N GLU A 104 -23.10 4.08 -5.90
CA GLU A 104 -22.89 5.26 -6.74
C GLU A 104 -21.43 5.46 -7.10
N PHE A 105 -20.52 4.76 -6.42
CA PHE A 105 -19.09 4.99 -6.56
C PHE A 105 -18.60 4.81 -8.01
N LEU A 106 -19.00 3.73 -8.67
CA LEU A 106 -18.64 3.50 -10.07
C LEU A 106 -19.22 4.57 -11.00
N ALA A 107 -20.46 4.99 -10.79
CA ALA A 107 -21.09 6.05 -11.58
C ALA A 107 -20.41 7.43 -11.35
N SER A 108 -19.86 7.65 -10.18
CA SER A 108 -19.15 8.88 -9.80
C SER A 108 -17.67 8.87 -10.18
N ARG A 109 -17.17 7.76 -10.76
CA ARG A 109 -15.73 7.54 -10.99
C ARG A 109 -15.06 8.68 -11.74
N GLU A 110 -15.62 9.13 -12.86
CA GLU A 110 -15.03 10.19 -13.69
C GLU A 110 -14.80 11.48 -12.90
N LYS A 111 -15.78 11.87 -12.08
CA LYS A 111 -15.68 13.04 -11.21
C LYS A 111 -14.62 12.89 -10.12
N LEU A 112 -14.44 11.68 -9.63
CA LEU A 112 -13.53 11.36 -8.53
C LEU A 112 -12.16 10.88 -9.01
N LEU A 113 -11.96 10.71 -10.32
CA LEU A 113 -10.78 10.07 -10.89
C LEU A 113 -9.45 10.67 -10.41
N PRO A 114 -9.26 12.00 -10.31
CA PRO A 114 -8.02 12.56 -9.79
C PRO A 114 -7.73 12.14 -8.35
N TRP A 115 -8.77 12.04 -7.50
CA TRP A 115 -8.63 11.59 -6.12
C TRP A 115 -8.40 10.07 -6.02
N ILE A 116 -9.06 9.31 -6.88
CA ILE A 116 -8.87 7.86 -6.97
C ILE A 116 -7.42 7.56 -7.35
N GLN A 117 -6.88 8.26 -8.32
CA GLN A 117 -5.49 8.11 -8.74
C GLN A 117 -4.52 8.51 -7.65
N GLU A 118 -4.74 9.67 -7.01
CA GLU A 118 -3.91 10.15 -5.91
C GLU A 118 -3.82 9.19 -4.72
N TYR A 119 -4.91 8.47 -4.39
CA TYR A 119 -4.97 7.64 -3.19
C TYR A 119 -4.97 6.13 -3.46
N SER A 120 -4.89 5.70 -4.71
CA SER A 120 -4.76 4.28 -5.08
C SER A 120 -3.30 3.85 -5.14
N PRO A 121 -2.84 2.89 -4.32
CA PRO A 121 -1.45 2.40 -4.40
C PRO A 121 -1.03 1.99 -5.82
N TYR A 122 -1.90 1.28 -6.53
CA TYR A 122 -1.65 0.81 -7.90
C TYR A 122 -1.28 1.93 -8.90
N ALA A 123 -1.83 3.12 -8.70
CA ALA A 123 -1.63 4.25 -9.62
C ALA A 123 -0.22 4.87 -9.51
N HIS A 124 0.44 4.68 -8.37
CA HIS A 124 1.74 5.27 -8.09
C HIS A 124 2.93 4.38 -8.44
N VAL A 125 2.71 3.09 -8.76
CA VAL A 125 3.83 2.15 -8.98
C VAL A 125 4.78 2.64 -10.06
N SER A 126 6.02 2.87 -9.69
CA SER A 126 7.13 3.38 -10.51
C SER A 126 8.38 2.48 -10.38
N ALA A 127 9.35 2.64 -11.28
CA ALA A 127 10.50 1.71 -11.38
C ALA A 127 11.51 1.79 -10.23
N ASP A 128 11.45 2.84 -9.39
CA ASP A 128 12.36 3.04 -8.25
C ASP A 128 11.74 2.65 -6.90
N ASP A 129 10.58 1.99 -6.93
CA ASP A 129 9.85 1.63 -5.73
C ASP A 129 10.48 0.45 -4.96
N PRO A 130 10.37 0.47 -3.62
CA PRO A 130 10.94 -0.56 -2.79
C PRO A 130 10.17 -1.90 -2.86
N PRO A 131 10.81 -3.00 -2.43
CA PRO A 131 10.22 -4.32 -2.49
C PRO A 131 9.05 -4.50 -1.52
N VAL A 132 8.06 -5.30 -1.94
CA VAL A 132 6.82 -5.57 -1.19
C VAL A 132 6.53 -7.05 -1.11
N SER A 133 6.06 -7.51 0.05
CA SER A 133 5.43 -8.82 0.24
C SER A 133 4.00 -8.67 0.76
N MET A 134 3.04 -9.28 0.07
CA MET A 134 1.61 -9.22 0.38
C MET A 134 1.08 -10.59 0.80
N TYR A 135 0.34 -10.62 1.89
CA TYR A 135 -0.24 -11.82 2.47
C TYR A 135 -1.75 -11.81 2.41
N TYR A 136 -2.31 -12.86 1.81
CA TYR A 136 -3.76 -13.07 1.74
C TYR A 136 -4.12 -14.39 2.42
N ASN A 137 -4.91 -14.33 3.49
CA ASN A 137 -5.43 -15.50 4.20
C ASN A 137 -6.72 -16.02 3.56
N LYS A 138 -6.88 -15.84 2.26
CA LYS A 138 -8.08 -16.15 1.49
C LYS A 138 -7.77 -17.07 0.32
N ASN A 139 -8.71 -17.94 0.01
CA ASN A 139 -8.60 -18.79 -1.15
C ASN A 139 -8.84 -17.97 -2.43
N LEU A 140 -7.89 -18.04 -3.36
CA LEU A 140 -7.92 -17.32 -4.64
C LEU A 140 -9.21 -17.57 -5.44
N GLU A 141 -9.73 -18.80 -5.41
CA GLU A 141 -10.89 -19.20 -6.23
C GLU A 141 -12.22 -18.72 -5.62
N LYS A 142 -12.29 -18.61 -4.31
CA LYS A 142 -13.53 -18.37 -3.56
C LYS A 142 -13.69 -16.92 -3.09
N ASP A 143 -12.60 -16.21 -2.86
CA ASP A 143 -12.69 -14.85 -2.36
C ASP A 143 -12.74 -13.82 -3.50
N LEU A 144 -13.91 -13.21 -3.66
CA LEU A 144 -14.15 -12.10 -4.57
C LEU A 144 -14.32 -10.76 -3.83
N SER A 145 -13.92 -10.70 -2.56
CA SER A 145 -13.96 -9.47 -1.77
C SER A 145 -12.78 -8.54 -2.12
N ALA A 146 -12.82 -7.31 -1.61
CA ALA A 146 -11.69 -6.37 -1.71
C ALA A 146 -10.39 -6.85 -1.03
N HIS A 147 -10.44 -8.00 -0.33
CA HIS A 147 -9.30 -8.66 0.30
C HIS A 147 -8.83 -9.89 -0.50
N SER A 148 -9.29 -10.04 -1.73
CA SER A 148 -8.92 -11.16 -2.60
C SER A 148 -7.44 -11.09 -3.00
N PRO A 149 -6.73 -12.23 -3.05
CA PRO A 149 -5.40 -12.31 -3.65
C PRO A 149 -5.33 -11.81 -5.10
N ARG A 150 -6.46 -11.77 -5.82
CA ARG A 150 -6.54 -11.21 -7.18
C ARG A 150 -6.09 -9.76 -7.23
N CYS A 151 -6.40 -8.96 -6.20
CA CYS A 151 -5.92 -7.59 -6.09
C CYS A 151 -4.39 -7.56 -5.99
N GLY A 152 -3.80 -8.44 -5.18
CA GLY A 152 -2.35 -8.60 -5.08
C GLY A 152 -1.69 -9.00 -6.39
N PHE A 153 -2.25 -9.96 -7.11
CA PHE A 153 -1.70 -10.41 -8.40
C PHE A 153 -1.71 -9.33 -9.48
N ASN A 154 -2.73 -8.48 -9.51
CA ASN A 154 -2.75 -7.37 -10.46
C ASN A 154 -1.66 -6.34 -10.12
N LEU A 155 -1.44 -6.03 -8.84
CA LEU A 155 -0.34 -5.18 -8.41
C LEU A 155 1.02 -5.83 -8.72
N GLN A 156 1.19 -7.13 -8.40
CA GLN A 156 2.41 -7.87 -8.70
C GLN A 156 2.76 -7.84 -10.19
N LYS A 157 1.77 -8.04 -11.06
CA LYS A 157 1.97 -7.94 -12.51
C LYS A 157 2.51 -6.58 -12.91
N ARG A 158 1.92 -5.50 -12.37
CA ARG A 158 2.39 -4.13 -12.62
C ARG A 158 3.83 -3.92 -12.15
N CYS A 159 4.18 -4.41 -10.96
CA CYS A 159 5.54 -4.36 -10.43
C CYS A 159 6.52 -5.13 -11.33
N GLN A 160 6.15 -6.33 -11.77
CA GLN A 160 6.99 -7.17 -12.65
C GLN A 160 7.27 -6.50 -14.00
N GLU A 161 6.30 -5.80 -14.58
CA GLU A 161 6.46 -5.02 -15.81
C GLU A 161 7.54 -3.93 -15.66
N LEU A 162 7.80 -3.48 -14.43
CA LEU A 162 8.81 -2.48 -14.08
C LEU A 162 10.10 -3.07 -13.47
N GLY A 163 10.20 -4.41 -13.39
CA GLY A 163 11.36 -5.09 -12.82
C GLY A 163 11.43 -5.05 -11.28
N LEU A 164 10.32 -4.73 -10.60
CA LEU A 164 10.26 -4.63 -9.15
C LEU A 164 9.98 -5.98 -8.48
N PHE A 165 10.56 -6.18 -7.29
CA PHE A 165 10.18 -7.29 -6.44
C PHE A 165 8.83 -7.03 -5.76
N CYS A 166 7.85 -7.86 -6.07
CA CYS A 166 6.54 -7.86 -5.44
C CYS A 166 6.05 -9.30 -5.28
N GLU A 167 5.95 -9.76 -4.04
CA GLU A 167 5.53 -11.12 -3.71
C GLU A 167 4.08 -11.15 -3.26
N VAL A 168 3.33 -12.15 -3.75
CA VAL A 168 1.95 -12.42 -3.31
C VAL A 168 1.87 -13.84 -2.76
N LEU A 169 1.57 -13.96 -1.47
CA LEU A 169 1.34 -15.22 -0.78
C LEU A 169 -0.13 -15.29 -0.35
N TYR A 170 -0.76 -16.43 -0.54
CA TYR A 170 -2.17 -16.66 -0.24
C TYR A 170 -2.39 -18.06 0.32
N ASP A 171 -3.54 -18.30 0.92
CA ASP A 171 -3.91 -19.60 1.44
C ASP A 171 -3.73 -20.70 0.38
N ARG A 172 -2.98 -21.77 0.73
CA ARG A 172 -2.55 -22.87 -0.15
C ARG A 172 -1.48 -22.54 -1.19
N ALA A 173 -0.92 -21.35 -1.19
CA ALA A 173 0.26 -21.09 -2.01
C ALA A 173 1.45 -21.93 -1.52
N PRO A 174 2.32 -22.42 -2.43
CA PRO A 174 3.57 -23.02 -2.00
C PRO A 174 4.37 -22.06 -1.11
N GLY A 175 4.80 -22.51 0.06
CA GLY A 175 5.54 -21.68 1.02
C GLY A 175 4.69 -20.75 1.89
N TYR A 176 3.35 -20.74 1.73
CA TYR A 176 2.49 -19.96 2.61
C TYR A 176 2.62 -20.38 4.07
N LYS A 177 2.95 -19.42 4.91
CA LYS A 177 2.97 -19.55 6.39
C LYS A 177 2.23 -18.39 7.01
N GLN A 178 1.49 -18.64 8.05
CA GLN A 178 0.77 -17.62 8.78
C GLN A 178 1.76 -16.62 9.42
N ASN A 179 1.51 -15.31 9.32
CA ASN A 179 2.34 -14.19 9.84
C ASN A 179 3.63 -13.84 9.05
N GLU A 180 3.77 -14.24 7.83
CA GLU A 180 4.99 -13.96 7.05
C GLU A 180 5.23 -12.49 6.70
N ALA A 181 4.20 -11.61 6.70
CA ALA A 181 4.42 -10.18 6.47
C ALA A 181 5.41 -9.57 7.47
N THR A 182 5.27 -9.90 8.76
CA THR A 182 6.23 -9.47 9.79
C THR A 182 7.58 -10.14 9.62
N PHE A 183 7.60 -11.43 9.29
CA PHE A 183 8.84 -12.16 9.05
C PHE A 183 9.61 -11.58 7.86
N TYR A 184 8.91 -11.29 6.77
CA TYR A 184 9.49 -10.61 5.60
C TYR A 184 10.14 -9.29 5.99
N LEU A 185 9.43 -8.45 6.74
CA LEU A 185 9.95 -7.16 7.20
C LEU A 185 11.21 -7.31 8.04
N VAL A 186 11.17 -8.16 9.07
CA VAL A 186 12.32 -8.39 9.95
C VAL A 186 13.51 -8.88 9.12
N LYS A 187 13.32 -9.89 8.27
CA LYS A 187 14.37 -10.41 7.40
C LYS A 187 14.95 -9.31 6.50
N THR A 188 14.10 -8.53 5.82
CA THR A 188 14.55 -7.51 4.87
C THR A 188 15.23 -6.34 5.56
N LEU A 189 14.70 -5.91 6.72
CA LEU A 189 15.27 -4.81 7.49
C LEU A 189 16.57 -5.17 8.22
N THR A 190 16.85 -6.45 8.48
CA THR A 190 18.05 -6.91 9.20
C THR A 190 19.09 -7.56 8.30
N SER A 191 18.78 -7.85 7.02
CA SER A 191 19.78 -8.35 6.07
C SER A 191 20.85 -7.28 5.82
N LYS A 192 22.11 -7.72 5.86
CA LYS A 192 23.29 -6.89 5.53
C LYS A 192 23.43 -6.70 4.03
#